data_7b4eddc2fde7baf5f3eacc3ec7a90e0c
#
_entry.id   7b4eddc2fde7baf5f3eacc3ec7a90e0c
#
_cell.length_a   1.000
_cell.length_b   1.000
_cell.length_c   1.000
_cell.angle_alpha   90.00
_cell.angle_beta   90.00
_cell.angle_gamma   90.00
#
_symmetry.space_group_name_H-M   'P 1'
#
loop_
_entity.id
_entity.type
_entity.pdbx_description
1 polymer ?
#
loop_
_entity_poly.entity_id
_entity_poly.type
_entity_poly.pdbx_seq_one_letter_code
_entity_poly.pdbx_strand_id
1 'polypeptide(L)'
;MKSNLSVSRLSVFFFCLTLALALSSWIGSIYGLGEVQSLLSAEGIRWVLGHVVENSVQCPGLGIMLVGLMGMGIVVRSVLYEVLKRLCRKEKQLSRKERRALWLALGACGVYALLVSLAMFLPWNFLLGITGSWQHSPFSKGLVYILSLGVGFTGMVYGYVSDTFRKVEDTVMGMSCLIARLAHGFFTLFFVVQFFSFC
;
A
#
# COMPACT_ATOMS: atom_id res chain seq x y z
N MET A 1 -4.53 18.88 -8.62
CA MET A 1 -4.35 18.74 -10.08
C MET A 1 -2.89 18.78 -10.52
N LYS A 2 -2.03 19.65 -9.98
CA LYS A 2 -0.58 19.71 -10.33
C LYS A 2 0.24 18.45 -9.99
N SER A 3 -0.05 17.75 -8.88
CA SER A 3 0.68 16.54 -8.47
C SER A 3 0.48 15.35 -9.42
N ASN A 4 -0.73 15.17 -9.95
CA ASN A 4 -1.02 14.09 -10.88
C ASN A 4 -0.29 14.24 -12.22
N LEU A 5 -0.06 15.49 -12.65
CA LEU A 5 0.68 15.78 -13.87
C LEU A 5 2.17 15.40 -13.76
N SER A 6 2.77 15.60 -12.59
CA SER A 6 4.17 15.21 -12.32
C SER A 6 4.33 13.70 -12.27
N VAL A 7 3.40 12.99 -11.63
CA VAL A 7 3.42 11.51 -11.56
C VAL A 7 3.21 10.89 -12.94
N SER A 8 2.29 11.44 -13.73
CA SER A 8 2.07 10.98 -15.12
C SER A 8 3.31 11.19 -16.00
N ARG A 9 4.01 12.33 -15.87
CA ARG A 9 5.26 12.58 -16.59
C ARG A 9 6.36 11.59 -16.18
N LEU A 10 6.43 11.24 -14.91
CA LEU A 10 7.38 10.26 -14.41
C LEU A 10 7.11 8.86 -14.99
N SER A 11 5.83 8.46 -15.08
CA SER A 11 5.46 7.18 -15.73
C SER A 11 5.91 7.14 -17.19
N VAL A 12 5.65 8.21 -17.94
CA VAL A 12 6.06 8.31 -19.36
C VAL A 12 7.58 8.29 -19.46
N PHE A 13 8.29 8.97 -18.57
CA PHE A 13 9.75 8.97 -18.54
C PHE A 13 10.31 7.56 -18.37
N PHE A 14 9.85 6.80 -17.36
CA PHE A 14 10.29 5.42 -17.14
C PHE A 14 9.90 4.49 -18.30
N PHE A 15 8.73 4.68 -18.89
CA PHE A 15 8.33 3.94 -20.07
C PHE A 15 9.28 4.21 -21.26
N CYS A 16 9.61 5.47 -21.53
CA CYS A 16 10.60 5.83 -22.56
C CYS A 16 11.98 5.25 -22.24
N LEU A 17 12.36 5.24 -20.97
CA LEU A 17 13.65 4.69 -20.52
C LEU A 17 13.71 3.18 -20.76
N THR A 18 12.64 2.44 -20.46
CA THR A 18 12.56 0.99 -20.77
C THR A 18 12.63 0.71 -22.27
N LEU A 19 11.97 1.53 -23.08
CA LEU A 19 12.09 1.43 -24.55
C LEU A 19 13.52 1.73 -25.04
N ALA A 20 14.15 2.76 -24.50
CA ALA A 20 15.54 3.10 -24.84
C ALA A 20 16.49 1.97 -24.45
N LEU A 21 16.28 1.33 -23.30
CA LEU A 21 17.06 0.19 -22.84
C LEU A 21 16.87 -1.03 -23.76
N ALA A 22 15.65 -1.33 -24.17
CA ALA A 22 15.36 -2.40 -25.12
C ALA A 22 16.03 -2.16 -26.48
N LEU A 23 16.01 -0.91 -26.98
CA LEU A 23 16.67 -0.53 -28.23
C LEU A 23 18.20 -0.60 -28.11
N SER A 24 18.78 -0.11 -27.00
CA SER A 24 20.22 -0.17 -26.76
C SER A 24 20.73 -1.61 -26.64
N SER A 25 19.97 -2.49 -25.98
CA SER A 25 20.24 -3.93 -25.89
C SER A 25 20.23 -4.59 -27.28
N TRP A 26 19.29 -4.20 -28.13
CA TRP A 26 19.20 -4.70 -29.49
C TRP A 26 20.40 -4.23 -30.35
N ILE A 27 20.75 -2.96 -30.28
CA ILE A 27 21.90 -2.39 -30.97
C ILE A 27 23.20 -3.06 -30.49
N GLY A 28 23.39 -3.20 -29.17
CA GLY A 28 24.54 -3.87 -28.56
C GLY A 28 24.69 -5.32 -29.02
N SER A 29 23.58 -6.03 -29.17
CA SER A 29 23.56 -7.40 -29.70
C SER A 29 24.00 -7.46 -31.19
N ILE A 30 23.64 -6.47 -32.01
CA ILE A 30 24.06 -6.40 -33.42
C ILE A 30 25.56 -6.15 -33.54
N TYR A 31 26.13 -5.28 -32.72
CA TYR A 31 27.54 -4.95 -32.73
C TYR A 31 28.45 -5.92 -31.97
N GLY A 32 27.87 -6.97 -31.35
CA GLY A 32 28.66 -7.98 -30.62
C GLY A 32 29.36 -7.41 -29.36
N LEU A 33 28.82 -6.35 -28.78
CA LEU A 33 29.35 -5.70 -27.59
C LEU A 33 29.05 -6.55 -26.32
N GLY A 34 29.90 -7.55 -26.09
CA GLY A 34 29.80 -8.42 -24.91
C GLY A 34 28.66 -9.45 -24.98
N GLU A 35 28.38 -10.12 -23.88
CA GLU A 35 27.29 -11.09 -23.71
C GLU A 35 25.91 -10.43 -23.54
N VAL A 36 25.65 -9.32 -24.23
CA VAL A 36 24.38 -8.59 -24.09
C VAL A 36 23.30 -9.31 -24.88
N GLN A 37 22.41 -9.97 -24.18
CA GLN A 37 21.26 -10.63 -24.77
C GLN A 37 20.22 -9.59 -25.20
N SER A 38 19.82 -9.60 -26.46
CA SER A 38 18.83 -8.64 -26.98
C SER A 38 17.45 -8.88 -26.35
N LEU A 39 16.91 -7.87 -25.68
CA LEU A 39 15.53 -7.89 -25.16
C LEU A 39 14.47 -7.98 -26.27
N LEU A 40 14.80 -7.56 -27.48
CA LEU A 40 13.93 -7.63 -28.68
C LEU A 40 14.10 -8.94 -29.46
N SER A 41 14.98 -9.86 -29.03
CA SER A 41 15.05 -11.20 -29.59
C SER A 41 13.81 -12.03 -29.22
N ALA A 42 13.55 -13.11 -29.97
CA ALA A 42 12.44 -14.01 -29.64
C ALA A 42 12.53 -14.58 -28.22
N GLU A 43 13.74 -14.82 -27.73
CA GLU A 43 14.01 -15.26 -26.36
C GLU A 43 13.79 -14.13 -25.34
N GLY A 44 14.28 -12.93 -25.64
CA GLY A 44 14.07 -11.73 -24.80
C GLY A 44 12.59 -11.40 -24.65
N ILE A 45 11.84 -11.39 -25.75
CA ILE A 45 10.38 -11.15 -25.71
C ILE A 45 9.69 -12.24 -24.90
N ARG A 46 10.05 -13.48 -25.05
CA ARG A 46 9.49 -14.60 -24.29
C ARG A 46 9.79 -14.49 -22.79
N TRP A 47 11.02 -14.07 -22.45
CA TRP A 47 11.43 -13.82 -21.08
C TRP A 47 10.64 -12.64 -20.47
N VAL A 48 10.55 -11.52 -21.18
CA VAL A 48 9.78 -10.34 -20.74
C VAL A 48 8.33 -10.71 -20.46
N LEU A 49 7.66 -11.38 -21.41
CA LEU A 49 6.26 -11.77 -21.26
C LEU A 49 6.04 -12.78 -20.11
N GLY A 50 7.00 -13.68 -19.88
CA GLY A 50 6.92 -14.63 -18.76
C GLY A 50 7.10 -13.99 -17.39
N HIS A 51 7.95 -12.98 -17.29
CA HIS A 51 8.35 -12.41 -16.00
C HIS A 51 7.70 -11.06 -15.65
N VAL A 52 6.98 -10.41 -16.60
CA VAL A 52 6.31 -9.10 -16.34
C VAL A 52 5.38 -9.17 -15.13
N VAL A 53 4.56 -10.21 -15.05
CA VAL A 53 3.62 -10.39 -13.94
C VAL A 53 4.37 -10.76 -12.66
N GLU A 54 5.31 -11.70 -12.76
CA GLU A 54 6.09 -12.20 -11.64
C GLU A 54 6.93 -11.08 -11.01
N ASN A 55 7.66 -10.30 -11.78
CA ASN A 55 8.45 -9.15 -11.32
C ASN A 55 7.58 -8.11 -10.62
N SER A 56 6.36 -7.88 -11.13
CA SER A 56 5.42 -6.92 -10.52
C SER A 56 4.84 -7.43 -9.21
N VAL A 57 4.53 -8.73 -9.11
CA VAL A 57 3.94 -9.35 -7.92
C VAL A 57 4.98 -9.60 -6.83
N GLN A 58 6.20 -9.96 -7.21
CA GLN A 58 7.31 -10.20 -6.26
C GLN A 58 7.86 -8.90 -5.66
N CYS A 59 7.44 -7.71 -6.16
CA CYS A 59 7.81 -6.45 -5.53
C CYS A 59 7.13 -6.36 -4.15
N PRO A 60 7.87 -6.57 -3.04
CA PRO A 60 7.27 -6.64 -1.70
C PRO A 60 6.60 -5.32 -1.29
N GLY A 61 7.03 -4.20 -1.89
CA GLY A 61 6.45 -2.88 -1.64
C GLY A 61 5.03 -2.72 -2.14
N LEU A 62 4.64 -3.42 -3.21
CA LEU A 62 3.33 -3.24 -3.85
C LEU A 62 2.20 -3.78 -2.96
N GLY A 63 2.35 -4.99 -2.42
CA GLY A 63 1.37 -5.59 -1.51
C GLY A 63 1.25 -4.80 -0.20
N ILE A 64 2.39 -4.41 0.38
CA ILE A 64 2.45 -3.59 1.60
C ILE A 64 1.75 -2.25 1.38
N MET A 65 2.03 -1.58 0.27
CA MET A 65 1.43 -0.30 -0.10
C MET A 65 -0.09 -0.43 -0.27
N LEU A 66 -0.55 -1.46 -0.96
CA LEU A 66 -1.97 -1.68 -1.22
C LEU A 66 -2.75 -1.89 0.08
N VAL A 67 -2.26 -2.77 0.95
CA VAL A 67 -2.87 -3.04 2.26
C VAL A 67 -2.85 -1.80 3.15
N GLY A 68 -1.73 -1.07 3.20
CA GLY A 68 -1.62 0.18 3.95
C GLY A 68 -2.60 1.26 3.47
N LEU A 69 -2.78 1.38 2.16
CA LEU A 69 -3.71 2.33 1.55
C LEU A 69 -5.18 1.98 1.85
N MET A 70 -5.52 0.70 1.94
CA MET A 70 -6.88 0.28 2.32
C MET A 70 -7.24 0.77 3.73
N GLY A 71 -6.39 0.52 4.72
CA GLY A 71 -6.62 0.96 6.10
C GLY A 71 -6.66 2.50 6.23
N MET A 72 -5.68 3.17 5.62
CA MET A 72 -5.60 4.63 5.63
C MET A 72 -6.77 5.29 4.87
N GLY A 73 -7.25 4.65 3.80
CA GLY A 73 -8.39 5.12 3.02
C GLY A 73 -9.67 5.24 3.86
N ILE A 74 -9.93 4.26 4.72
CA ILE A 74 -11.06 4.30 5.65
C ILE A 74 -10.92 5.50 6.60
N VAL A 75 -9.73 5.74 7.16
CA VAL A 75 -9.48 6.85 8.09
C VAL A 75 -9.68 8.21 7.42
N VAL A 76 -9.23 8.36 6.19
CA VAL A 76 -9.42 9.59 5.41
C VAL A 76 -10.90 9.82 5.08
N ARG A 77 -11.60 8.77 4.67
CA ARG A 77 -13.02 8.84 4.30
C ARG A 77 -13.94 9.05 5.51
N SER A 78 -13.60 8.47 6.67
CA SER A 78 -14.36 8.64 7.92
C SER A 78 -14.20 10.03 8.55
N VAL A 79 -13.38 10.92 7.94
CA VAL A 79 -13.07 12.25 8.49
C VAL A 79 -12.27 12.21 9.81
N LEU A 80 -11.93 11.03 10.30
CA LEU A 80 -11.13 10.86 11.52
C LEU A 80 -9.78 11.58 11.42
N TYR A 81 -9.12 11.51 10.24
CA TYR A 81 -7.86 12.21 9.99
C TYR A 81 -7.99 13.72 10.18
N GLU A 82 -9.07 14.34 9.69
CA GLU A 82 -9.29 15.77 9.83
C GLU A 82 -9.55 16.17 11.29
N VAL A 83 -10.29 15.34 12.02
CA VAL A 83 -10.58 15.56 13.44
C VAL A 83 -9.30 15.45 14.27
N LEU A 84 -8.47 14.44 14.04
CA LEU A 84 -7.16 14.31 14.69
C LEU A 84 -6.27 15.52 14.38
N LYS A 85 -6.24 15.98 13.13
CA LYS A 85 -5.47 17.15 12.71
C LYS A 85 -5.96 18.42 13.41
N ARG A 86 -7.28 18.62 13.55
CA ARG A 86 -7.88 19.75 14.27
C ARG A 86 -7.53 19.70 15.76
N LEU A 87 -7.54 18.49 16.34
CA LEU A 87 -7.17 18.28 17.74
C LEU A 87 -5.70 18.66 18.01
N CYS A 88 -4.79 18.22 17.12
CA CYS A 88 -3.36 18.57 17.21
C CYS A 88 -3.11 20.07 17.04
N ARG A 89 -3.91 20.77 16.22
CA ARG A 89 -3.76 22.20 15.99
C ARG A 89 -4.47 23.09 17.02
N LYS A 90 -5.21 22.51 17.96
CA LYS A 90 -6.05 23.24 18.95
C LYS A 90 -7.04 24.25 18.34
N GLU A 91 -7.42 24.07 17.07
CA GLU A 91 -8.08 25.11 16.27
C GLU A 91 -9.60 25.21 16.43
N LYS A 92 -10.29 24.19 16.95
CA LYS A 92 -11.77 24.26 17.17
C LYS A 92 -12.23 23.28 18.23
N GLN A 93 -13.27 23.69 19.00
CA GLN A 93 -13.97 22.76 19.89
C GLN A 93 -14.68 21.69 19.07
N LEU A 94 -14.40 20.42 19.38
CA LEU A 94 -15.08 19.29 18.78
C LEU A 94 -16.57 19.29 19.18
N SER A 95 -17.43 18.97 18.22
CA SER A 95 -18.84 18.70 18.50
C SER A 95 -18.97 17.56 19.51
N ARG A 96 -20.04 17.57 20.32
CA ARG A 96 -20.31 16.49 21.27
C ARG A 96 -20.37 15.10 20.62
N LYS A 97 -20.88 15.02 19.37
CA LYS A 97 -20.89 13.79 18.59
C LYS A 97 -19.49 13.35 18.19
N GLU A 98 -18.67 14.25 17.64
CA GLU A 98 -17.28 13.97 17.26
C GLU A 98 -16.44 13.50 18.44
N ARG A 99 -16.62 14.12 19.60
CA ARG A 99 -15.92 13.74 20.82
C ARG A 99 -16.31 12.32 21.29
N ARG A 100 -17.60 11.97 21.27
CA ARG A 100 -18.08 10.62 21.61
C ARG A 100 -17.54 9.59 20.61
N ALA A 101 -17.61 9.88 19.31
CA ALA A 101 -17.09 9.04 18.27
C ALA A 101 -15.59 8.79 18.42
N LEU A 102 -14.82 9.83 18.77
CA LEU A 102 -13.39 9.71 19.03
C LEU A 102 -13.08 8.80 20.23
N TRP A 103 -13.80 8.96 21.34
CA TRP A 103 -13.62 8.10 22.53
C TRP A 103 -13.93 6.63 22.24
N LEU A 104 -15.01 6.37 21.49
CA LEU A 104 -15.36 5.01 21.09
C LEU A 104 -14.34 4.42 20.11
N ALA A 105 -13.85 5.21 19.17
CA ALA A 105 -12.80 4.78 18.23
C ALA A 105 -11.48 4.47 18.96
N LEU A 106 -11.09 5.29 19.93
CA LEU A 106 -9.91 5.03 20.77
C LEU A 106 -10.10 3.78 21.64
N GLY A 107 -11.28 3.58 22.20
CA GLY A 107 -11.63 2.36 22.92
C GLY A 107 -11.52 1.12 22.03
N ALA A 108 -12.07 1.19 20.83
CA ALA A 108 -11.97 0.11 19.84
C ALA A 108 -10.51 -0.18 19.43
N CYS A 109 -9.69 0.87 19.26
CA CYS A 109 -8.25 0.74 19.02
C CYS A 109 -7.56 0.02 20.20
N GLY A 110 -7.89 0.40 21.44
CA GLY A 110 -7.36 -0.24 22.64
C GLY A 110 -7.75 -1.72 22.75
N VAL A 111 -9.00 -2.06 22.47
CA VAL A 111 -9.48 -3.45 22.43
C VAL A 111 -8.75 -4.25 21.36
N TYR A 112 -8.59 -3.68 20.17
CA TYR A 112 -7.84 -4.31 19.09
C TYR A 112 -6.38 -4.57 19.47
N ALA A 113 -5.70 -3.57 20.04
CA ALA A 113 -4.32 -3.70 20.50
C ALA A 113 -4.19 -4.77 21.60
N LEU A 114 -5.16 -4.84 22.50
CA LEU A 114 -5.22 -5.85 23.55
C LEU A 114 -5.41 -7.26 22.96
N LEU A 115 -6.29 -7.42 21.96
CA LEU A 115 -6.49 -8.71 21.28
C LEU A 115 -5.22 -9.16 20.56
N VAL A 116 -4.53 -8.25 19.87
CA VAL A 116 -3.25 -8.55 19.21
C VAL A 116 -2.20 -8.94 20.24
N SER A 117 -2.11 -8.21 21.36
CA SER A 117 -1.18 -8.53 22.44
C SER A 117 -1.49 -9.90 23.07
N LEU A 118 -2.75 -10.19 23.33
CA LEU A 118 -3.17 -11.50 23.82
C LEU A 118 -2.78 -12.62 22.85
N ALA A 119 -2.99 -12.42 21.55
CA ALA A 119 -2.62 -13.38 20.52
C ALA A 119 -1.09 -13.62 20.43
N MET A 120 -0.28 -12.67 20.91
CA MET A 120 1.18 -12.83 21.00
C MET A 120 1.60 -13.63 22.24
N PHE A 121 0.94 -13.39 23.39
CA PHE A 121 1.37 -13.94 24.69
C PHE A 121 0.63 -15.21 25.10
N LEU A 122 -0.48 -15.56 24.43
CA LEU A 122 -1.18 -16.83 24.69
C LEU A 122 -0.29 -18.03 24.38
N PRO A 123 -0.40 -19.14 25.14
CA PRO A 123 0.48 -20.30 25.05
C PRO A 123 0.49 -21.01 23.69
N TRP A 124 -0.41 -20.64 22.81
CA TRP A 124 -0.48 -21.19 21.44
C TRP A 124 0.40 -20.44 20.44
N ASN A 125 1.08 -19.36 20.85
CA ASN A 125 2.09 -18.62 20.06
C ASN A 125 1.72 -18.38 18.58
N PHE A 126 0.44 -18.11 18.29
CA PHE A 126 -0.05 -17.96 16.90
C PHE A 126 0.74 -16.95 16.07
N LEU A 127 1.23 -15.88 16.70
CA LEU A 127 1.91 -14.78 16.01
C LEU A 127 3.43 -14.85 16.07
N LEU A 128 4.01 -15.45 17.12
CA LEU A 128 5.46 -15.51 17.32
C LEU A 128 6.13 -16.75 16.69
N GLY A 129 5.36 -17.76 16.30
CA GLY A 129 5.90 -19.01 15.78
C GLY A 129 6.51 -19.92 16.85
N ILE A 130 6.84 -21.15 16.45
CA ILE A 130 7.26 -22.24 17.37
C ILE A 130 8.56 -21.93 18.12
N THR A 131 9.43 -21.10 17.55
CA THR A 131 10.75 -20.77 18.12
C THR A 131 10.74 -19.56 19.05
N GLY A 132 9.63 -18.84 19.20
CA GLY A 132 9.53 -17.62 20.00
C GLY A 132 10.41 -16.46 19.51
N SER A 133 11.08 -16.60 18.37
CA SER A 133 11.94 -15.56 17.82
C SER A 133 11.13 -14.51 17.05
N TRP A 134 11.48 -13.24 17.23
CA TRP A 134 10.84 -12.12 16.51
C TRP A 134 11.19 -12.08 15.02
N GLN A 135 12.40 -12.54 14.70
CA GLN A 135 12.89 -12.59 13.32
C GLN A 135 12.21 -13.75 12.59
N HIS A 136 11.64 -13.47 11.43
CA HIS A 136 10.92 -14.41 10.56
C HIS A 136 9.59 -14.94 11.15
N SER A 137 9.06 -14.33 12.22
CA SER A 137 7.76 -14.69 12.77
C SER A 137 6.61 -14.28 11.82
N PRO A 138 5.45 -14.97 11.86
CA PRO A 138 4.24 -14.52 11.17
C PRO A 138 3.85 -13.08 11.52
N PHE A 139 4.11 -12.64 12.76
CA PHE A 139 3.89 -11.27 13.19
C PHE A 139 4.75 -10.28 12.43
N SER A 140 6.07 -10.53 12.31
CA SER A 140 6.99 -9.65 11.59
C SER A 140 6.60 -9.50 10.12
N LYS A 141 6.21 -10.60 9.47
CA LYS A 141 5.75 -10.61 8.07
C LYS A 141 4.38 -9.93 7.89
N GLY A 142 3.48 -10.09 8.87
CA GLY A 142 2.12 -9.57 8.85
C GLY A 142 1.95 -8.20 9.52
N LEU A 143 3.01 -7.58 10.04
CA LEU A 143 2.92 -6.37 10.86
C LEU A 143 2.18 -5.23 10.17
N VAL A 144 2.48 -4.97 8.90
CA VAL A 144 1.80 -3.92 8.14
C VAL A 144 0.32 -4.24 7.95
N TYR A 145 0.00 -5.52 7.74
CA TYR A 145 -1.38 -5.98 7.61
C TYR A 145 -2.15 -5.77 8.92
N ILE A 146 -1.57 -6.18 10.05
CA ILE A 146 -2.15 -6.02 11.39
C ILE A 146 -2.36 -4.54 11.70
N LEU A 147 -1.36 -3.69 11.47
CA LEU A 147 -1.48 -2.25 11.68
C LEU A 147 -2.54 -1.61 10.77
N SER A 148 -2.55 -1.94 9.50
CA SER A 148 -3.53 -1.43 8.54
C SER A 148 -4.96 -1.82 8.93
N LEU A 149 -5.15 -3.06 9.39
CA LEU A 149 -6.43 -3.58 9.85
C LEU A 149 -6.91 -2.84 11.11
N GLY A 150 -6.01 -2.62 12.08
CA GLY A 150 -6.30 -1.85 13.30
C GLY A 150 -6.67 -0.40 13.01
N VAL A 151 -5.90 0.26 12.14
CA VAL A 151 -6.18 1.63 11.69
C VAL A 151 -7.50 1.70 10.93
N GLY A 152 -7.76 0.77 10.03
CA GLY A 152 -9.01 0.67 9.27
C GLY A 152 -10.21 0.42 10.19
N PHE A 153 -10.08 -0.50 11.16
CA PHE A 153 -11.13 -0.81 12.13
C PHE A 153 -11.47 0.43 12.99
N THR A 154 -10.46 1.13 13.49
CA THR A 154 -10.65 2.38 14.25
C THR A 154 -11.36 3.44 13.41
N GLY A 155 -10.97 3.62 12.17
CA GLY A 155 -11.62 4.53 11.22
C GLY A 155 -13.06 4.13 10.90
N MET A 156 -13.35 2.84 10.81
CA MET A 156 -14.68 2.31 10.60
C MET A 156 -15.60 2.60 11.78
N VAL A 157 -15.16 2.30 13.01
CA VAL A 157 -15.93 2.59 14.24
C VAL A 157 -16.23 4.09 14.33
N TYR A 158 -15.22 4.93 14.09
CA TYR A 158 -15.41 6.38 14.06
C TYR A 158 -16.45 6.79 13.00
N GLY A 159 -16.32 6.27 11.80
CA GLY A 159 -17.20 6.59 10.67
C GLY A 159 -18.67 6.28 10.93
N TYR A 160 -18.95 5.13 11.52
CA TYR A 160 -20.33 4.74 11.88
C TYR A 160 -20.88 5.56 13.06
N VAL A 161 -20.09 5.80 14.11
CA VAL A 161 -20.53 6.57 15.27
C VAL A 161 -20.71 8.06 14.96
N SER A 162 -19.93 8.60 14.05
CA SER A 162 -20.06 9.98 13.59
C SER A 162 -21.15 10.19 12.54
N ASP A 163 -21.86 9.15 12.14
CA ASP A 163 -22.85 9.15 11.02
C ASP A 163 -22.24 9.47 9.63
N THR A 164 -20.92 9.41 9.51
CA THR A 164 -20.23 9.62 8.22
C THR A 164 -20.42 8.41 7.31
N PHE A 165 -20.42 7.21 7.87
CA PHE A 165 -20.74 5.96 7.20
C PHE A 165 -22.15 5.54 7.58
N ARG A 166 -23.02 5.35 6.58
CA ARG A 166 -24.39 4.91 6.80
C ARG A 166 -24.65 3.52 6.23
N LYS A 167 -23.87 3.14 5.21
CA LYS A 167 -23.97 1.86 4.52
C LYS A 167 -22.62 1.16 4.48
N VAL A 168 -22.64 -0.14 4.28
CA VAL A 168 -21.42 -0.95 4.06
C VAL A 168 -20.66 -0.47 2.81
N GLU A 169 -21.37 0.02 1.81
CA GLU A 169 -20.81 0.60 0.59
C GLU A 169 -19.87 1.78 0.89
N ASP A 170 -20.20 2.61 1.90
CA ASP A 170 -19.35 3.74 2.31
C ASP A 170 -17.99 3.27 2.83
N THR A 171 -17.95 2.12 3.51
CA THR A 171 -16.72 1.49 3.98
C THR A 171 -15.88 0.97 2.82
N VAL A 172 -16.50 0.30 1.84
CA VAL A 172 -15.82 -0.19 0.65
C VAL A 172 -15.25 0.98 -0.17
N MET A 173 -16.04 2.05 -0.33
CA MET A 173 -15.57 3.29 -0.96
C MET A 173 -14.42 3.94 -0.16
N GLY A 174 -14.41 3.79 1.17
CA GLY A 174 -13.33 4.22 2.03
C GLY A 174 -12.03 3.47 1.71
N MET A 175 -12.09 2.14 1.64
CA MET A 175 -10.94 1.29 1.30
C MET A 175 -10.34 1.64 -0.06
N SER A 176 -11.19 1.88 -1.07
CA SER A 176 -10.76 2.16 -2.45
C SER A 176 -10.35 3.62 -2.68
N CYS A 177 -10.74 4.55 -1.82
CA CYS A 177 -10.58 5.99 -2.02
C CYS A 177 -9.13 6.42 -2.27
N LEU A 178 -8.17 5.93 -1.47
CA LEU A 178 -6.76 6.27 -1.64
C LEU A 178 -6.13 5.52 -2.82
N ILE A 179 -6.53 4.27 -3.04
CA ILE A 179 -6.07 3.48 -4.19
C ILE A 179 -6.45 4.19 -5.49
N ALA A 180 -7.70 4.63 -5.60
CA ALA A 180 -8.18 5.38 -6.76
C ALA A 180 -7.43 6.72 -6.96
N ARG A 181 -7.12 7.44 -5.87
CA ARG A 181 -6.32 8.68 -5.95
C ARG A 181 -4.88 8.43 -6.39
N LEU A 182 -4.30 7.31 -5.99
CA LEU A 182 -2.92 6.94 -6.26
C LEU A 182 -2.78 5.99 -7.45
N ALA A 183 -3.84 5.77 -8.23
CA ALA A 183 -3.82 4.90 -9.41
C ALA A 183 -2.67 5.25 -10.37
N HIS A 184 -2.43 6.56 -10.62
CA HIS A 184 -1.29 7.01 -11.41
C HIS A 184 0.07 6.63 -10.80
N GLY A 185 0.17 6.61 -9.47
CA GLY A 185 1.37 6.16 -8.75
C GLY A 185 1.64 4.67 -8.93
N PHE A 186 0.60 3.84 -8.96
CA PHE A 186 0.74 2.41 -9.24
C PHE A 186 1.24 2.16 -10.66
N PHE A 187 0.76 2.92 -11.65
CA PHE A 187 1.29 2.85 -13.02
C PHE A 187 2.77 3.22 -13.06
N THR A 188 3.15 4.29 -12.37
CA THR A 188 4.57 4.70 -12.30
C THR A 188 5.41 3.60 -11.68
N LEU A 189 4.96 3.04 -10.55
CA LEU A 189 5.66 1.98 -9.84
C LEU A 189 5.83 0.74 -10.71
N PHE A 190 4.81 0.36 -11.49
CA PHE A 190 4.89 -0.74 -12.44
C PHE A 190 6.03 -0.53 -13.44
N PHE A 191 6.11 0.62 -14.10
CA PHE A 191 7.18 0.91 -15.07
C PHE A 191 8.55 1.01 -14.40
N VAL A 192 8.64 1.55 -13.19
CA VAL A 192 9.90 1.59 -12.42
C VAL A 192 10.41 0.17 -12.15
N VAL A 193 9.54 -0.71 -11.65
CA VAL A 193 9.90 -2.10 -11.36
C VAL A 193 10.35 -2.83 -12.62
N GLN A 194 9.63 -2.67 -13.73
CA GLN A 194 10.03 -3.29 -15.00
C GLN A 194 11.39 -2.78 -15.46
N PHE A 195 11.62 -1.47 -15.38
CA PHE A 195 12.92 -0.90 -15.75
C PHE A 195 14.08 -1.51 -14.95
N PHE A 196 13.96 -1.58 -13.62
CA PHE A 196 15.00 -2.16 -12.76
C PHE A 196 15.15 -3.67 -12.93
N SER A 197 14.11 -4.39 -13.38
CA SER A 197 14.23 -5.81 -13.72
C SER A 197 15.01 -6.07 -15.00
N PHE A 198 15.14 -5.08 -15.86
CA PHE A 198 15.89 -5.20 -17.14
C PHE A 198 17.34 -4.71 -17.03
N CYS A 199 17.68 -3.99 -15.95
CA CYS A 199 19.05 -3.57 -15.65
C CYS A 199 19.84 -4.65 -14.91
#